data_8cfa148b8f501137bfc0c3a84e8245de
#
_entry.id   8cfa148b8f501137bfc0c3a84e8245de
#
_cell.length_a   1.000
_cell.length_b   1.000
_cell.length_c   1.000
_cell.angle_alpha   90.00
_cell.angle_beta   90.00
_cell.angle_gamma   90.00
#
_symmetry.space_group_name_H-M   'P 1'
#
loop_
_entity.id
_entity.type
_entity.pdbx_description
1 polymer ?
#
loop_
_entity_poly.entity_id
_entity_poly.type
_entity_poly.pdbx_seq_one_letter_code
_entity_poly.pdbx_strand_id
1 'polypeptide(L)'
;PTPLEFPWGEPVDPEQVAAAMEKRSFKAITVCHNESSTGLTSPLKAIAAVARKHDALLIVDGITSVGGIEVRMDWGLDVLVTGSQKCIAAPPGLAAVAVSDRAYGLLHEESSFYTNLKAHIDGLEEDDTPFTPAVPLFFAYREALRILKDEGLEARVQRTARLGAATRAAVAALGLEMLPRKGFESNTVSAIRYPPGLDDKKFRGMLEREYRTVVQGGQERLRGKIFRIGHMGIVALQDLAAGFSGIEAVLGKLGHTFDKGAGVAAVASFM
;
A
#
# COMPACT_ATOMS: atom_id res chain seq x y z
N PRO A 1 20.06 -5.65 -12.80
CA PRO A 1 19.42 -6.09 -11.57
C PRO A 1 19.33 -7.61 -11.52
N THR A 2 19.30 -8.17 -10.30
CA THR A 2 19.08 -9.59 -10.06
C THR A 2 17.75 -9.72 -9.29
N PRO A 3 16.68 -10.26 -9.89
CA PRO A 3 15.42 -10.42 -9.21
C PRO A 3 15.49 -11.55 -8.16
N LEU A 4 14.90 -11.32 -7.00
CA LEU A 4 14.48 -12.35 -6.06
C LEU A 4 12.97 -12.51 -6.19
N GLU A 5 12.52 -13.69 -6.59
CA GLU A 5 11.10 -13.97 -6.81
C GLU A 5 10.50 -14.68 -5.60
N PHE A 6 9.34 -14.20 -5.18
CA PHE A 6 8.53 -14.80 -4.13
C PHE A 6 7.15 -15.16 -4.68
N PRO A 7 6.52 -16.23 -4.19
CA PRO A 7 5.15 -16.54 -4.59
C PRO A 7 4.19 -15.39 -4.27
N TRP A 8 3.20 -15.17 -5.11
CA TRP A 8 2.21 -14.11 -4.91
C TRP A 8 1.39 -14.35 -3.64
N GLY A 9 1.42 -13.40 -2.72
CA GLY A 9 0.82 -13.50 -1.39
C GLY A 9 1.83 -13.89 -0.29
N GLU A 10 3.07 -14.22 -0.65
CA GLU A 10 4.16 -14.43 0.29
C GLU A 10 5.00 -13.17 0.46
N PRO A 11 5.41 -12.79 1.68
CA PRO A 11 6.27 -11.63 1.92
C PRO A 11 7.69 -11.88 1.43
N VAL A 12 8.41 -10.80 1.21
CA VAL A 12 9.87 -10.87 1.03
C VAL A 12 10.48 -11.49 2.29
N ASP A 13 11.25 -12.55 2.10
CA ASP A 13 11.96 -13.24 3.17
C ASP A 13 13.35 -12.61 3.38
N PRO A 14 13.61 -11.97 4.54
CA PRO A 14 14.91 -11.35 4.83
C PRO A 14 16.08 -12.33 4.82
N GLU A 15 15.85 -13.62 5.12
CA GLU A 15 16.90 -14.63 5.11
C GLU A 15 17.32 -14.94 3.67
N GLN A 16 16.37 -15.03 2.74
CA GLN A 16 16.68 -15.21 1.32
C GLN A 16 17.37 -13.96 0.74
N VAL A 17 17.00 -12.76 1.19
CA VAL A 17 17.73 -11.53 0.82
C VAL A 17 19.15 -11.59 1.32
N ALA A 18 19.38 -11.95 2.59
CA ALA A 18 20.72 -12.10 3.16
C ALA A 18 21.57 -13.14 2.41
N ALA A 19 20.99 -14.31 2.13
CA ALA A 19 21.68 -15.37 1.37
C ALA A 19 22.05 -14.95 -0.06
N ALA A 20 21.25 -14.08 -0.69
CA ALA A 20 21.60 -13.51 -1.99
C ALA A 20 22.74 -12.50 -1.88
N MET A 21 22.75 -11.67 -0.83
CA MET A 21 23.79 -10.68 -0.55
C MET A 21 25.16 -11.34 -0.22
N GLU A 22 25.14 -12.51 0.38
CA GLU A 22 26.37 -13.29 0.67
C GLU A 22 27.03 -13.87 -0.59
N LYS A 23 26.23 -14.17 -1.62
CA LYS A 23 26.74 -14.76 -2.87
C LYS A 23 27.50 -13.76 -3.76
N ARG A 24 27.15 -12.49 -3.68
CA ARG A 24 27.81 -11.40 -4.42
C ARG A 24 27.46 -10.03 -3.81
N SER A 25 28.35 -9.08 -3.98
CA SER A 25 28.11 -7.68 -3.59
C SER A 25 27.07 -7.03 -4.51
N PHE A 26 26.11 -6.32 -3.90
CA PHE A 26 25.15 -5.45 -4.57
C PHE A 26 25.28 -4.03 -4.03
N LYS A 27 25.13 -3.04 -4.91
CA LYS A 27 25.15 -1.63 -4.51
C LYS A 27 23.86 -1.22 -3.80
N ALA A 28 22.74 -1.82 -4.18
CA ALA A 28 21.42 -1.48 -3.63
C ALA A 28 20.47 -2.67 -3.63
N ILE A 29 19.51 -2.64 -2.72
CA ILE A 29 18.31 -3.46 -2.68
C ILE A 29 17.13 -2.56 -3.00
N THR A 30 16.26 -2.97 -3.91
CA THR A 30 14.97 -2.32 -4.16
C THR A 30 13.85 -3.21 -3.67
N VAL A 31 12.88 -2.66 -2.92
CA VAL A 31 11.77 -3.43 -2.37
C VAL A 31 10.48 -2.61 -2.35
N CYS A 32 9.34 -3.26 -2.67
CA CYS A 32 8.03 -2.73 -2.38
C CYS A 32 7.65 -3.12 -0.93
N HIS A 33 7.45 -2.10 -0.06
CA HIS A 33 7.08 -2.34 1.33
C HIS A 33 5.66 -2.91 1.45
N ASN A 34 4.71 -2.34 0.70
CA ASN A 34 3.31 -2.71 0.78
C ASN A 34 2.74 -2.91 -0.63
N GLU A 35 2.63 -4.17 -1.04
CA GLU A 35 2.22 -4.56 -2.39
C GLU A 35 0.68 -4.57 -2.52
N SER A 36 0.14 -3.55 -3.15
CA SER A 36 -1.32 -3.38 -3.28
C SER A 36 -2.00 -4.38 -4.22
N SER A 37 -1.26 -5.01 -5.13
CA SER A 37 -1.82 -6.03 -6.03
C SER A 37 -2.18 -7.31 -5.30
N THR A 38 -1.49 -7.60 -4.21
CA THR A 38 -1.67 -8.80 -3.37
C THR A 38 -2.19 -8.49 -1.97
N GLY A 39 -2.24 -7.20 -1.56
CA GLY A 39 -2.66 -6.81 -0.20
C GLY A 39 -1.67 -7.23 0.88
N LEU A 40 -0.37 -7.22 0.58
CA LEU A 40 0.71 -7.75 1.41
C LEU A 40 1.64 -6.65 1.88
N THR A 41 2.10 -6.71 3.13
CA THR A 41 3.16 -5.87 3.70
C THR A 41 4.39 -6.70 4.00
N SER A 42 5.53 -6.34 3.43
CA SER A 42 6.82 -7.02 3.66
C SER A 42 7.50 -6.53 4.95
N PRO A 43 8.34 -7.34 5.64
CA PRO A 43 8.99 -6.99 6.89
C PRO A 43 10.18 -6.04 6.67
N LEU A 44 9.88 -4.78 6.31
CA LEU A 44 10.85 -3.77 5.86
C LEU A 44 12.00 -3.55 6.84
N LYS A 45 11.72 -3.51 8.15
CA LYS A 45 12.75 -3.28 9.17
C LYS A 45 13.81 -4.40 9.19
N ALA A 46 13.39 -5.65 8.98
CA ALA A 46 14.31 -6.78 8.88
C ALA A 46 15.14 -6.73 7.58
N ILE A 47 14.51 -6.35 6.46
CA ILE A 47 15.20 -6.16 5.18
C ILE A 47 16.21 -5.02 5.28
N ALA A 48 15.88 -3.92 5.96
CA ALA A 48 16.78 -2.81 6.22
C ALA A 48 18.02 -3.22 7.01
N ALA A 49 17.85 -4.08 8.03
CA ALA A 49 18.97 -4.64 8.77
C ALA A 49 19.92 -5.46 7.89
N VAL A 50 19.39 -6.23 6.94
CA VAL A 50 20.19 -6.96 5.95
C VAL A 50 20.94 -6.00 5.03
N ALA A 51 20.26 -5.00 4.47
CA ALA A 51 20.90 -4.01 3.60
C ALA A 51 22.08 -3.32 4.30
N ARG A 52 21.87 -2.89 5.55
CA ARG A 52 22.91 -2.24 6.37
C ARG A 52 24.10 -3.16 6.65
N LYS A 53 23.84 -4.44 6.98
CA LYS A 53 24.91 -5.43 7.23
C LYS A 53 25.84 -5.61 6.03
N HIS A 54 25.31 -5.48 4.81
CA HIS A 54 26.05 -5.66 3.57
C HIS A 54 26.46 -4.34 2.90
N ASP A 55 26.34 -3.21 3.61
CA ASP A 55 26.66 -1.87 3.09
C ASP A 55 25.96 -1.53 1.75
N ALA A 56 24.79 -2.10 1.51
CA ALA A 56 23.95 -1.81 0.36
C ALA A 56 22.95 -0.68 0.66
N LEU A 57 22.65 0.14 -0.35
CA LEU A 57 21.54 1.10 -0.24
C LEU A 57 20.20 0.34 -0.20
N LEU A 58 19.23 0.89 0.54
CA LEU A 58 17.86 0.38 0.53
C LEU A 58 16.93 1.41 -0.09
N ILE A 59 16.36 1.06 -1.24
CA ILE A 59 15.40 1.87 -2.00
C ILE A 59 14.02 1.25 -1.85
N VAL A 60 13.08 2.01 -1.30
CA VAL A 60 11.77 1.51 -0.88
C VAL A 60 10.65 2.17 -1.66
N ASP A 61 9.83 1.37 -2.32
CA ASP A 61 8.50 1.78 -2.75
C ASP A 61 7.56 1.75 -1.52
N GLY A 62 7.26 2.93 -1.00
CA GLY A 62 6.32 3.18 0.09
C GLY A 62 5.00 3.79 -0.37
N ILE A 63 4.67 3.70 -1.67
CA ILE A 63 3.51 4.39 -2.28
C ILE A 63 2.21 4.08 -1.51
N THR A 64 1.99 2.85 -1.11
CA THR A 64 0.76 2.44 -0.40
C THR A 64 0.96 2.22 1.10
N SER A 65 2.12 2.57 1.65
CA SER A 65 2.40 2.48 3.09
C SER A 65 2.59 3.82 3.77
N VAL A 66 3.30 4.78 3.15
CA VAL A 66 3.58 6.09 3.78
C VAL A 66 2.29 6.84 4.09
N GLY A 67 2.10 7.15 5.39
CA GLY A 67 0.89 7.79 5.90
C GLY A 67 -0.24 6.82 6.29
N GLY A 68 -0.04 5.51 6.19
CA GLY A 68 -1.04 4.50 6.59
C GLY A 68 -0.46 3.29 7.33
N ILE A 69 0.83 2.99 7.10
CA ILE A 69 1.59 1.95 7.80
C ILE A 69 2.85 2.62 8.33
N GLU A 70 3.32 2.21 9.48
CA GLU A 70 4.57 2.73 10.01
C GLU A 70 5.74 2.41 9.08
N VAL A 71 6.45 3.45 8.66
CA VAL A 71 7.69 3.37 7.90
C VAL A 71 8.58 4.56 8.27
N ARG A 72 9.87 4.31 8.52
CA ARG A 72 10.79 5.31 9.05
C ARG A 72 12.13 5.24 8.35
N MET A 73 12.68 6.41 7.99
CA MET A 73 14.02 6.51 7.40
C MET A 73 15.11 6.00 8.36
N ASP A 74 14.92 6.21 9.67
CA ASP A 74 15.88 5.78 10.71
C ASP A 74 16.00 4.25 10.89
N TRP A 75 15.15 3.46 10.26
CA TRP A 75 15.37 2.01 10.15
C TRP A 75 16.54 1.65 9.23
N GLY A 76 17.09 2.63 8.51
CA GLY A 76 18.21 2.47 7.59
C GLY A 76 17.79 2.44 6.14
N LEU A 77 16.70 3.13 5.82
CA LEU A 77 16.29 3.36 4.43
C LEU A 77 17.16 4.46 3.84
N ASP A 78 17.53 4.31 2.56
CA ASP A 78 18.28 5.32 1.84
C ASP A 78 17.42 6.15 0.90
N VAL A 79 16.44 5.53 0.27
CA VAL A 79 15.43 6.21 -0.56
C VAL A 79 14.05 5.65 -0.25
N LEU A 80 13.10 6.53 0.04
CA LEU A 80 11.70 6.17 0.25
C LEU A 80 10.81 6.99 -0.67
N VAL A 81 10.05 6.31 -1.52
CA VAL A 81 9.16 6.93 -2.50
C VAL A 81 7.71 6.77 -2.08
N THR A 82 6.91 7.85 -2.21
CA THR A 82 5.46 7.79 -2.04
C THR A 82 4.72 8.61 -3.07
N GLY A 83 3.43 8.31 -3.24
CA GLY A 83 2.54 9.03 -4.16
C GLY A 83 1.44 9.79 -3.41
N SER A 84 1.01 10.92 -3.98
CA SER A 84 0.01 11.81 -3.38
C SER A 84 -1.37 11.16 -3.18
N GLN A 85 -1.80 10.24 -4.07
CA GLN A 85 -3.16 9.71 -4.17
C GLN A 85 -3.45 8.45 -3.33
N LYS A 86 -2.51 8.00 -2.51
CA LYS A 86 -2.67 6.80 -1.67
C LYS A 86 -3.02 7.17 -0.22
N CYS A 87 -2.24 6.76 0.76
CA CYS A 87 -2.56 7.02 2.17
C CYS A 87 -2.58 8.51 2.54
N ILE A 88 -1.88 9.37 1.79
CA ILE A 88 -1.90 10.83 1.99
C ILE A 88 -3.24 11.43 1.57
N ALA A 89 -3.98 10.77 0.66
CA ALA A 89 -5.33 11.17 0.22
C ALA A 89 -5.42 12.52 -0.52
N ALA A 90 -4.35 12.90 -1.23
CA ALA A 90 -4.36 14.02 -2.18
C ALA A 90 -4.70 13.54 -3.60
N PRO A 91 -5.05 14.43 -4.54
CA PRO A 91 -5.21 14.06 -5.94
C PRO A 91 -3.93 13.44 -6.52
N PRO A 92 -4.04 12.52 -7.52
CA PRO A 92 -2.89 11.95 -8.19
C PRO A 92 -2.13 13.01 -9.00
N GLY A 93 -0.81 12.84 -9.11
CA GLY A 93 0.06 13.67 -9.95
C GLY A 93 1.31 14.21 -9.28
N LEU A 94 1.49 13.99 -7.97
CA LEU A 94 2.73 14.29 -7.25
C LEU A 94 3.32 13.03 -6.62
N ALA A 95 4.64 13.03 -6.50
CA ALA A 95 5.40 12.07 -5.71
C ALA A 95 6.27 12.82 -4.69
N ALA A 96 6.51 12.19 -3.55
CA ALA A 96 7.52 12.64 -2.61
C ALA A 96 8.58 11.55 -2.48
N VAL A 97 9.85 12.00 -2.42
CA VAL A 97 11.01 11.12 -2.28
C VAL A 97 11.83 11.62 -1.11
N ALA A 98 11.99 10.79 -0.08
CA ALA A 98 12.95 11.05 0.99
C ALA A 98 14.27 10.36 0.65
N VAL A 99 15.36 11.08 0.83
CA VAL A 99 16.73 10.62 0.49
C VAL A 99 17.61 10.78 1.72
N SER A 100 18.36 9.73 2.09
CA SER A 100 19.36 9.82 3.17
C SER A 100 20.61 10.59 2.71
N ASP A 101 21.37 11.15 3.67
CA ASP A 101 22.65 11.83 3.36
C ASP A 101 23.60 10.91 2.60
N ARG A 102 23.62 9.63 2.93
CA ARG A 102 24.41 8.60 2.25
C ARG A 102 24.00 8.44 0.78
N ALA A 103 22.70 8.39 0.49
CA ALA A 103 22.20 8.30 -0.87
C ALA A 103 22.39 9.63 -1.63
N TYR A 104 22.20 10.76 -0.96
CA TYR A 104 22.41 12.08 -1.55
C TYR A 104 23.84 12.25 -2.09
N GLY A 105 24.85 11.84 -1.32
CA GLY A 105 26.26 11.89 -1.75
C GLY A 105 26.59 11.02 -2.98
N LEU A 106 25.67 10.18 -3.44
CA LEU A 106 25.80 9.32 -4.61
C LEU A 106 24.97 9.79 -5.81
N LEU A 107 24.21 10.88 -5.66
CA LEU A 107 23.45 11.46 -6.77
C LEU A 107 24.39 12.15 -7.78
N HIS A 108 24.18 11.88 -9.06
CA HIS A 108 24.96 12.45 -10.15
C HIS A 108 24.12 13.42 -10.97
N GLU A 109 24.77 14.47 -11.51
CA GLU A 109 24.13 15.46 -12.39
C GLU A 109 23.73 14.90 -13.75
N GLU A 110 24.38 13.82 -14.19
CA GLU A 110 24.14 13.15 -15.49
C GLU A 110 22.90 12.25 -15.50
N SER A 111 22.01 12.37 -14.52
CA SER A 111 20.78 11.63 -14.47
C SER A 111 19.76 12.16 -15.49
N SER A 112 18.62 11.50 -15.60
CA SER A 112 17.52 11.93 -16.47
C SER A 112 17.14 13.40 -16.23
N PHE A 113 16.93 14.17 -17.30
CA PHE A 113 16.62 15.60 -17.22
C PHE A 113 15.44 15.91 -16.30
N TYR A 114 14.28 15.26 -16.50
CA TYR A 114 13.06 15.55 -15.74
C TYR A 114 13.02 14.88 -14.35
N THR A 115 13.57 13.69 -14.23
CA THR A 115 13.57 12.91 -12.97
C THR A 115 14.92 12.99 -12.22
N ASN A 116 15.68 14.07 -12.43
CA ASN A 116 16.94 14.32 -11.74
C ASN A 116 16.67 14.73 -10.29
N LEU A 117 16.84 13.78 -9.34
CA LEU A 117 16.61 14.04 -7.92
C LEU A 117 17.52 15.14 -7.37
N LYS A 118 18.78 15.22 -7.83
CA LYS A 118 19.69 16.28 -7.38
C LYS A 118 19.16 17.67 -7.73
N ALA A 119 18.73 17.87 -8.98
CA ALA A 119 18.15 19.15 -9.42
C ALA A 119 16.90 19.53 -8.62
N HIS A 120 16.05 18.54 -8.25
CA HIS A 120 14.90 18.78 -7.40
C HIS A 120 15.28 19.16 -5.96
N ILE A 121 16.29 18.54 -5.39
CA ILE A 121 16.77 18.85 -4.03
C ILE A 121 17.42 20.23 -4.01
N ASP A 122 18.32 20.53 -4.95
CA ASP A 122 18.98 21.82 -5.07
C ASP A 122 17.95 22.96 -5.25
N GLY A 123 16.90 22.73 -6.08
CA GLY A 123 15.81 23.69 -6.24
C GLY A 123 15.04 23.96 -4.95
N LEU A 124 14.81 22.93 -4.12
CA LEU A 124 14.13 23.09 -2.83
C LEU A 124 14.96 23.93 -1.82
N GLU A 125 16.29 23.88 -1.88
CA GLU A 125 17.19 24.71 -1.04
C GLU A 125 17.07 26.19 -1.41
N GLU A 126 16.68 26.50 -2.65
CA GLU A 126 16.47 27.86 -3.17
C GLU A 126 14.99 28.29 -3.14
N ASP A 127 14.10 27.51 -2.50
CA ASP A 127 12.63 27.72 -2.50
C ASP A 127 12.03 27.71 -3.92
N ASP A 128 12.62 26.94 -4.84
CA ASP A 128 12.23 26.84 -6.24
C ASP A 128 12.07 25.39 -6.69
N THR A 129 11.69 25.19 -7.94
CA THR A 129 11.58 23.89 -8.61
C THR A 129 12.30 23.93 -9.96
N PRO A 130 12.97 22.84 -10.37
CA PRO A 130 13.75 22.84 -11.64
C PRO A 130 12.87 23.00 -12.89
N PHE A 131 11.55 22.83 -12.76
CA PHE A 131 10.57 22.94 -13.83
C PHE A 131 9.29 23.59 -13.31
N THR A 132 8.43 24.08 -14.23
CA THR A 132 7.12 24.65 -13.87
C THR A 132 6.32 23.66 -13.01
N PRO A 133 6.02 23.99 -11.75
CA PRO A 133 5.34 23.09 -10.84
C PRO A 133 3.83 23.02 -11.13
N ALA A 134 3.22 21.87 -10.82
CA ALA A 134 1.77 21.71 -10.83
C ALA A 134 1.14 22.40 -9.61
N VAL A 135 1.15 23.73 -9.56
CA VAL A 135 0.79 24.56 -8.40
C VAL A 135 -0.53 24.13 -7.74
N PRO A 136 -1.65 23.88 -8.47
CA PRO A 136 -2.88 23.43 -7.83
C PRO A 136 -2.73 22.10 -7.08
N LEU A 137 -1.90 21.17 -7.58
CA LEU A 137 -1.65 19.91 -6.91
C LEU A 137 -0.79 20.10 -5.65
N PHE A 138 0.16 21.04 -5.65
CA PHE A 138 0.93 21.39 -4.45
C PHE A 138 0.02 21.95 -3.35
N PHE A 139 -0.93 22.80 -3.67
CA PHE A 139 -1.92 23.28 -2.69
C PHE A 139 -2.77 22.15 -2.14
N ALA A 140 -3.26 21.25 -2.99
CA ALA A 140 -4.04 20.10 -2.57
C ALA A 140 -3.21 19.15 -1.70
N TYR A 141 -1.95 18.91 -2.06
CA TYR A 141 -1.02 18.08 -1.30
C TYR A 141 -0.71 18.68 0.07
N ARG A 142 -0.44 20.00 0.12
CA ARG A 142 -0.25 20.74 1.38
C ARG A 142 -1.45 20.59 2.31
N GLU A 143 -2.67 20.71 1.78
CA GLU A 143 -3.89 20.56 2.58
C GLU A 143 -4.04 19.11 3.09
N ALA A 144 -3.79 18.11 2.26
CA ALA A 144 -3.81 16.71 2.68
C ALA A 144 -2.78 16.41 3.78
N LEU A 145 -1.57 16.98 3.67
CA LEU A 145 -0.53 16.87 4.70
C LEU A 145 -0.93 17.61 5.99
N ARG A 146 -1.62 18.77 5.89
CA ARG A 146 -2.16 19.49 7.05
C ARG A 146 -3.17 18.61 7.80
N ILE A 147 -4.13 18.01 7.08
CA ILE A 147 -5.12 17.09 7.66
C ILE A 147 -4.43 15.90 8.34
N LEU A 148 -3.43 15.31 7.68
CA LEU A 148 -2.66 14.20 8.26
C LEU A 148 -1.91 14.63 9.53
N LYS A 149 -1.31 15.82 9.51
CA LYS A 149 -0.59 16.38 10.65
C LYS A 149 -1.54 16.68 11.82
N ASP A 150 -2.73 17.22 11.55
CA ASP A 150 -3.75 17.52 12.57
C ASP A 150 -4.30 16.24 13.21
N GLU A 151 -4.50 15.17 12.42
CA GLU A 151 -4.86 13.83 12.95
C GLU A 151 -3.71 13.22 13.75
N GLY A 152 -2.46 13.46 13.35
CA GLY A 152 -1.28 12.83 13.87
C GLY A 152 -0.94 11.53 13.14
N LEU A 153 0.33 11.37 12.76
CA LEU A 153 0.79 10.21 11.97
C LEU A 153 0.53 8.87 12.70
N GLU A 154 0.80 8.82 13.99
CA GLU A 154 0.57 7.61 14.78
C GLU A 154 -0.93 7.26 14.86
N ALA A 155 -1.79 8.25 15.13
CA ALA A 155 -3.25 8.06 15.15
C ALA A 155 -3.76 7.59 13.78
N ARG A 156 -3.24 8.15 12.67
CA ARG A 156 -3.55 7.71 11.31
C ARG A 156 -3.15 6.24 11.08
N VAL A 157 -1.96 5.84 11.49
CA VAL A 157 -1.48 4.44 11.37
C VAL A 157 -2.37 3.50 12.17
N GLN A 158 -2.71 3.86 13.42
CA GLN A 158 -3.60 3.07 14.27
C GLN A 158 -5.01 2.96 13.67
N ARG A 159 -5.58 4.07 13.15
CA ARG A 159 -6.88 4.06 12.48
C ARG A 159 -6.86 3.15 11.24
N THR A 160 -5.82 3.23 10.44
CA THR A 160 -5.66 2.38 9.25
C THR A 160 -5.53 0.91 9.62
N ALA A 161 -4.79 0.59 10.66
CA ALA A 161 -4.69 -0.78 11.20
C ALA A 161 -6.03 -1.31 11.70
N ARG A 162 -6.83 -0.47 12.38
CA ARG A 162 -8.21 -0.80 12.83
C ARG A 162 -9.13 -1.09 11.65
N LEU A 163 -9.07 -0.29 10.58
CA LEU A 163 -9.83 -0.53 9.34
C LEU A 163 -9.43 -1.85 8.66
N GLY A 164 -8.12 -2.12 8.58
CA GLY A 164 -7.62 -3.39 8.06
C GLY A 164 -8.08 -4.60 8.89
N ALA A 165 -8.05 -4.49 10.22
CA ALA A 165 -8.54 -5.53 11.12
C ALA A 165 -10.05 -5.78 10.97
N ALA A 166 -10.85 -4.70 10.90
CA ALA A 166 -12.29 -4.79 10.67
C ALA A 166 -12.61 -5.46 9.33
N THR A 167 -11.86 -5.11 8.27
CA THR A 167 -12.02 -5.73 6.95
C THR A 167 -11.71 -7.23 7.00
N ARG A 168 -10.60 -7.64 7.64
CA ARG A 168 -10.25 -9.06 7.81
C ARG A 168 -11.29 -9.83 8.62
N ALA A 169 -11.83 -9.23 9.68
CA ALA A 169 -12.90 -9.84 10.47
C ALA A 169 -14.17 -10.06 9.64
N ALA A 170 -14.57 -9.06 8.85
CA ALA A 170 -15.72 -9.17 7.97
C ALA A 170 -15.52 -10.24 6.87
N VAL A 171 -14.33 -10.29 6.26
CA VAL A 171 -13.96 -11.32 5.28
C VAL A 171 -14.09 -12.72 5.88
N ALA A 172 -13.54 -12.93 7.08
CA ALA A 172 -13.65 -14.21 7.78
C ALA A 172 -15.09 -14.57 8.16
N ALA A 173 -15.91 -13.61 8.62
CA ALA A 173 -17.30 -13.80 8.96
C ALA A 173 -18.16 -14.21 7.73
N LEU A 174 -17.74 -13.83 6.52
CA LEU A 174 -18.38 -14.22 5.26
C LEU A 174 -17.84 -15.54 4.69
N GLY A 175 -16.94 -16.24 5.40
CA GLY A 175 -16.31 -17.47 4.91
C GLY A 175 -15.41 -17.25 3.70
N LEU A 176 -14.88 -16.02 3.53
CA LEU A 176 -13.94 -15.67 2.48
C LEU A 176 -12.50 -15.77 2.99
N GLU A 177 -11.55 -15.86 2.06
CA GLU A 177 -10.13 -15.97 2.38
C GLU A 177 -9.34 -14.75 1.89
N MET A 178 -8.42 -14.30 2.73
CA MET A 178 -7.40 -13.33 2.32
C MET A 178 -6.38 -13.99 1.38
N LEU A 179 -5.86 -13.24 0.39
CA LEU A 179 -4.81 -13.74 -0.49
C LEU A 179 -3.45 -13.82 0.23
N PRO A 180 -3.00 -12.77 0.97
CA PRO A 180 -1.67 -12.79 1.58
C PRO A 180 -1.57 -13.78 2.73
N ARG A 181 -0.34 -14.25 2.98
CA ARG A 181 -0.02 -15.07 4.14
C ARG A 181 -0.44 -14.37 5.44
N LYS A 182 -1.07 -15.13 6.32
CA LYS A 182 -1.51 -14.63 7.64
C LYS A 182 -0.34 -14.00 8.42
N GLY A 183 -0.59 -12.82 8.96
CA GLY A 183 0.40 -12.02 9.70
C GLY A 183 1.16 -11.00 8.82
N PHE A 184 0.96 -11.05 7.50
CA PHE A 184 1.57 -10.11 6.54
C PHE A 184 0.52 -9.36 5.71
N GLU A 185 -0.75 -9.45 6.11
CA GLU A 185 -1.83 -8.72 5.45
C GLU A 185 -1.64 -7.22 5.60
N SER A 186 -1.81 -6.50 4.50
CA SER A 186 -1.74 -5.03 4.49
C SER A 186 -2.85 -4.40 5.33
N ASN A 187 -2.49 -3.33 6.04
CA ASN A 187 -3.46 -2.48 6.74
C ASN A 187 -4.08 -1.39 5.86
N THR A 188 -3.66 -1.24 4.59
CA THR A 188 -4.14 -0.20 3.68
C THR A 188 -5.01 -0.74 2.54
N VAL A 189 -4.82 -2.00 2.17
CA VAL A 189 -5.57 -2.68 1.11
C VAL A 189 -5.72 -4.16 1.44
N SER A 190 -6.93 -4.68 1.31
CA SER A 190 -7.23 -6.11 1.47
C SER A 190 -7.45 -6.76 0.13
N ALA A 191 -6.73 -7.84 -0.16
CA ALA A 191 -6.93 -8.68 -1.33
C ALA A 191 -7.62 -9.98 -0.90
N ILE A 192 -8.78 -10.24 -1.47
CA ILE A 192 -9.73 -11.27 -1.02
C ILE A 192 -9.98 -12.25 -2.17
N ARG A 193 -9.85 -13.53 -1.91
CA ARG A 193 -10.11 -14.59 -2.89
C ARG A 193 -11.61 -14.71 -3.16
N TYR A 194 -11.97 -14.92 -4.41
CA TYR A 194 -13.33 -15.30 -4.74
C TYR A 194 -13.60 -16.73 -4.30
N PRO A 195 -14.82 -17.01 -3.82
CA PRO A 195 -15.29 -18.39 -3.68
C PRO A 195 -15.25 -19.12 -5.02
N PRO A 196 -15.07 -20.45 -5.04
CA PRO A 196 -15.10 -21.23 -6.27
C PRO A 196 -16.37 -20.96 -7.10
N GLY A 197 -16.19 -20.74 -8.40
CA GLY A 197 -17.30 -20.53 -9.35
C GLY A 197 -17.89 -19.12 -9.39
N LEU A 198 -17.44 -18.18 -8.55
CA LEU A 198 -17.93 -16.81 -8.55
C LEU A 198 -17.24 -15.99 -9.66
N ASP A 199 -18.04 -15.35 -10.53
CA ASP A 199 -17.54 -14.52 -11.64
C ASP A 199 -17.19 -13.10 -11.17
N ASP A 200 -15.94 -12.70 -11.36
CA ASP A 200 -15.38 -11.37 -10.98
C ASP A 200 -16.17 -10.21 -11.61
N LYS A 201 -16.44 -10.28 -12.92
CA LYS A 201 -17.09 -9.17 -13.63
C LYS A 201 -18.53 -9.01 -13.20
N LYS A 202 -19.23 -10.13 -12.99
CA LYS A 202 -20.62 -10.14 -12.52
C LYS A 202 -20.71 -9.59 -11.09
N PHE A 203 -19.83 -10.06 -10.19
CA PHE A 203 -19.76 -9.58 -8.81
C PHE A 203 -19.52 -8.07 -8.73
N ARG A 204 -18.42 -7.58 -9.31
CA ARG A 204 -18.06 -6.17 -9.27
C ARG A 204 -19.07 -5.28 -9.99
N GLY A 205 -19.59 -5.75 -11.14
CA GLY A 205 -20.60 -5.01 -11.89
C GLY A 205 -21.93 -4.89 -11.14
N MET A 206 -22.36 -5.90 -10.35
CA MET A 206 -23.55 -5.80 -9.48
C MET A 206 -23.30 -4.86 -8.31
N LEU A 207 -22.12 -4.95 -7.64
CA LEU A 207 -21.76 -4.04 -6.56
C LEU A 207 -21.82 -2.58 -6.99
N GLU A 208 -21.24 -2.26 -8.16
CA GLU A 208 -21.22 -0.89 -8.67
C GLU A 208 -22.63 -0.39 -9.04
N ARG A 209 -23.39 -1.14 -9.82
CA ARG A 209 -24.69 -0.69 -10.33
C ARG A 209 -25.79 -0.67 -9.28
N GLU A 210 -25.84 -1.69 -8.39
CA GLU A 210 -26.96 -1.86 -7.47
C GLU A 210 -26.68 -1.27 -6.09
N TYR A 211 -25.40 -1.25 -5.67
CA TYR A 211 -25.01 -0.83 -4.32
C TYR A 211 -24.05 0.38 -4.31
N ARG A 212 -23.72 0.93 -5.49
CA ARG A 212 -22.78 2.06 -5.64
C ARG A 212 -21.45 1.82 -4.92
N THR A 213 -21.05 0.58 -4.81
CA THR A 213 -19.82 0.14 -4.15
C THR A 213 -18.83 -0.31 -5.20
N VAL A 214 -17.67 0.32 -5.24
CA VAL A 214 -16.62 -0.01 -6.20
C VAL A 214 -15.47 -0.70 -5.48
N VAL A 215 -15.15 -1.91 -5.94
CA VAL A 215 -13.97 -2.66 -5.52
C VAL A 215 -13.09 -2.96 -6.73
N GLN A 216 -11.78 -3.07 -6.52
CA GLN A 216 -10.84 -3.35 -7.61
C GLN A 216 -10.68 -4.86 -7.83
N GLY A 217 -10.53 -5.27 -9.08
CA GLY A 217 -10.19 -6.66 -9.41
C GLY A 217 -8.72 -6.97 -9.24
N GLY A 218 -8.36 -8.25 -9.38
CA GLY A 218 -6.98 -8.70 -9.44
C GLY A 218 -6.25 -8.21 -10.70
N GLN A 219 -4.94 -8.12 -10.61
CA GLN A 219 -4.05 -7.78 -11.72
C GLN A 219 -3.31 -9.02 -12.22
N GLU A 220 -2.85 -9.02 -13.46
CA GLU A 220 -2.04 -10.08 -14.07
C GLU A 220 -2.54 -11.51 -13.75
N ARG A 221 -1.73 -12.29 -13.01
CA ARG A 221 -2.03 -13.69 -12.62
C ARG A 221 -3.21 -13.82 -11.66
N LEU A 222 -3.60 -12.73 -10.98
CA LEU A 222 -4.73 -12.68 -10.04
C LEU A 222 -6.03 -12.18 -10.68
N ARG A 223 -6.00 -11.84 -11.97
CA ARG A 223 -7.20 -11.38 -12.70
C ARG A 223 -8.31 -12.43 -12.64
N GLY A 224 -9.47 -12.01 -12.18
CA GLY A 224 -10.64 -12.90 -12.00
C GLY A 224 -10.57 -13.84 -10.79
N LYS A 225 -9.49 -13.81 -9.99
CA LYS A 225 -9.29 -14.69 -8.83
C LYS A 225 -9.53 -14.00 -7.50
N ILE A 226 -9.38 -12.67 -7.46
CA ILE A 226 -9.52 -11.84 -6.26
C ILE A 226 -10.25 -10.54 -6.57
N PHE A 227 -10.79 -9.93 -5.53
CA PHE A 227 -11.11 -8.51 -5.49
C PHE A 227 -10.36 -7.83 -4.37
N ARG A 228 -10.23 -6.49 -4.45
CA ARG A 228 -9.46 -5.71 -3.48
C ARG A 228 -10.29 -4.57 -2.93
N ILE A 229 -10.18 -4.36 -1.62
CA ILE A 229 -10.80 -3.26 -0.90
C ILE A 229 -9.68 -2.35 -0.39
N GLY A 230 -9.68 -1.08 -0.81
CA GLY A 230 -8.81 -0.05 -0.24
C GLY A 230 -9.46 0.55 1.00
N HIS A 231 -8.72 0.62 2.10
CA HIS A 231 -9.16 1.24 3.35
C HIS A 231 -8.10 2.21 3.89
N MET A 232 -7.46 2.92 2.96
CA MET A 232 -6.45 3.96 3.21
C MET A 232 -7.04 5.37 3.01
N GLY A 233 -6.34 6.39 3.49
CA GLY A 233 -6.74 7.78 3.32
C GLY A 233 -7.86 8.20 4.28
N ILE A 234 -8.98 8.72 3.78
CA ILE A 234 -10.08 9.29 4.59
C ILE A 234 -11.24 8.29 4.76
N VAL A 235 -10.99 6.99 4.68
CA VAL A 235 -11.99 5.95 4.90
C VAL A 235 -12.31 5.82 6.39
N ALA A 236 -13.59 5.60 6.71
CA ALA A 236 -14.10 5.34 8.05
C ALA A 236 -14.71 3.93 8.17
N LEU A 237 -14.97 3.47 9.41
CA LEU A 237 -15.64 2.19 9.66
C LEU A 237 -17.04 2.14 9.06
N GLN A 238 -17.75 3.29 9.03
CA GLN A 238 -19.07 3.43 8.43
C GLN A 238 -19.03 3.15 6.92
N ASP A 239 -17.99 3.59 6.22
CA ASP A 239 -17.80 3.31 4.78
C ASP A 239 -17.58 1.82 4.54
N LEU A 240 -16.80 1.17 5.41
CA LEU A 240 -16.60 -0.28 5.34
C LEU A 240 -17.90 -1.04 5.62
N ALA A 241 -18.68 -0.66 6.62
CA ALA A 241 -19.96 -1.28 6.92
C ALA A 241 -20.94 -1.17 5.75
N ALA A 242 -21.04 0.00 5.13
CA ALA A 242 -21.84 0.21 3.93
C ALA A 242 -21.35 -0.65 2.76
N GLY A 243 -20.03 -0.70 2.53
CA GLY A 243 -19.40 -1.55 1.51
C GLY A 243 -19.68 -3.04 1.73
N PHE A 244 -19.53 -3.53 2.96
CA PHE A 244 -19.80 -4.92 3.30
C PHE A 244 -21.27 -5.28 3.20
N SER A 245 -22.19 -4.35 3.48
CA SER A 245 -23.63 -4.56 3.23
C SER A 245 -23.91 -4.87 1.75
N GLY A 246 -23.28 -4.12 0.82
CA GLY A 246 -23.36 -4.40 -0.62
C GLY A 246 -22.71 -5.74 -1.00
N ILE A 247 -21.51 -6.02 -0.44
CA ILE A 247 -20.78 -7.28 -0.68
C ILE A 247 -21.63 -8.49 -0.27
N GLU A 248 -22.21 -8.49 0.92
CA GLU A 248 -23.09 -9.55 1.39
C GLU A 248 -24.30 -9.76 0.46
N ALA A 249 -24.95 -8.66 0.09
CA ALA A 249 -26.12 -8.73 -0.78
C ALA A 249 -25.79 -9.35 -2.14
N VAL A 250 -24.65 -8.99 -2.74
CA VAL A 250 -24.22 -9.54 -4.03
C VAL A 250 -23.74 -10.98 -3.89
N LEU A 251 -22.97 -11.33 -2.85
CA LEU A 251 -22.53 -12.69 -2.58
C LEU A 251 -23.74 -13.64 -2.44
N GLY A 252 -24.77 -13.22 -1.68
CA GLY A 252 -26.01 -14.00 -1.53
C GLY A 252 -26.76 -14.18 -2.83
N LYS A 253 -26.88 -13.12 -3.68
CA LYS A 253 -27.48 -13.22 -5.03
C LYS A 253 -26.71 -14.15 -5.97
N LEU A 254 -25.41 -14.29 -5.76
CA LEU A 254 -24.53 -15.16 -6.53
C LEU A 254 -24.40 -16.58 -5.94
N GLY A 255 -25.16 -16.91 -4.89
CA GLY A 255 -25.27 -18.25 -4.30
C GLY A 255 -24.18 -18.60 -3.28
N HIS A 256 -23.39 -17.63 -2.82
CA HIS A 256 -22.46 -17.86 -1.71
C HIS A 256 -23.23 -17.91 -0.39
N THR A 257 -22.92 -18.92 0.44
CA THR A 257 -23.62 -19.16 1.71
C THR A 257 -22.81 -18.62 2.88
N PHE A 258 -23.43 -17.80 3.71
CA PHE A 258 -22.86 -17.20 4.93
C PHE A 258 -24.02 -16.75 5.84
N ASP A 259 -23.72 -16.43 7.09
CA ASP A 259 -24.70 -15.86 8.02
C ASP A 259 -24.99 -14.40 7.64
N LYS A 260 -26.22 -14.13 7.22
CA LYS A 260 -26.64 -12.80 6.75
C LYS A 260 -26.41 -11.73 7.83
N GLY A 261 -25.72 -10.67 7.46
CA GLY A 261 -25.34 -9.58 8.36
C GLY A 261 -24.05 -9.81 9.14
N ALA A 262 -23.41 -10.98 9.01
CA ALA A 262 -22.20 -11.32 9.77
C ALA A 262 -21.00 -10.41 9.44
N GLY A 263 -20.80 -10.07 8.17
CA GLY A 263 -19.73 -9.17 7.75
C GLY A 263 -19.94 -7.75 8.25
N VAL A 264 -21.18 -7.23 8.14
CA VAL A 264 -21.52 -5.90 8.67
C VAL A 264 -21.39 -5.86 10.19
N ALA A 265 -21.86 -6.90 10.91
CA ALA A 265 -21.72 -7.01 12.36
C ALA A 265 -20.24 -7.08 12.79
N ALA A 266 -19.40 -7.81 12.02
CA ALA A 266 -17.97 -7.85 12.26
C ALA A 266 -17.30 -6.48 12.12
N VAL A 267 -17.67 -5.68 11.12
CA VAL A 267 -17.18 -4.27 11.03
C VAL A 267 -17.69 -3.45 12.20
N ALA A 268 -18.98 -3.57 12.55
CA ALA A 268 -19.58 -2.79 13.63
C ALA A 268 -18.92 -3.04 14.99
N SER A 269 -18.37 -4.23 15.24
CA SER A 269 -17.63 -4.53 16.49
C SER A 269 -16.36 -3.71 16.68
N PHE A 270 -15.91 -3.01 15.64
CA PHE A 270 -14.77 -2.08 15.69
C PHE A 270 -15.22 -0.61 15.84
N MET A 271 -16.51 -0.29 15.82
CA MET A 271 -17.00 1.09 16.04
C MET A 271 -16.94 1.45 17.52
#